data_ca502f0d065b8ffa7162e68c0d1e3c13
#
_entry.id   ca502f0d065b8ffa7162e68c0d1e3c13
#
_cell.length_a   1.000
_cell.length_b   1.000
_cell.length_c   1.000
_cell.angle_alpha   90.00
_cell.angle_beta   90.00
_cell.angle_gamma   90.00
#
_symmetry.space_group_name_H-M   'P 1'
#
loop_
_entity.id
_entity.type
_entity.pdbx_description
1 polymer ?
#
loop_
_entity_poly.entity_id
_entity_poly.type
_entity_poly.pdbx_seq_one_letter_code
_entity_poly.pdbx_strand_id
1 'polypeptide(L)'
;MIHHHKLSMFCTVLFAMVLSPHIVAQDWPSYGGDNGSQKYSILDQITADNVSELEVSWEWESVDNPTVSANLEAGNNRAVPAAYKATPIVVDGVMYVSTSFGRIVALDAFSGELRWSFDTAAWQAGRPMNLGYNTRGVAHWRKGDKQRLFFATYDSYLWSIDLATGMPDPDFGESGRVDLVLGLGRDFERRLYGVISPPLVTNDRVIVNSAIHDSPQSLEMPPGDVRAFDPETGEVVWVFHTIPQAGEYGNETWENGSSEYTGNTNSWTIMSADDELGIVYIPIGTPTNDWYGGKRLGDNLFAESLVAVRADTGERVWHFQTVHHGLWDYDLPAAPTLVDITVDGRPLKAVAQISKQGFTYVFDRITGEPVWPIEERAVPPSSVPGEVASPTQPFPTKPAPFEPQGISDATLIDYTPALRQEALQIIEEFDYGPLFTPPTLRGTIQFPGWGGGAEWHGAAFDPDTGMYYVPSASVPIVVQLRKARRQRESLGYVRGGAMSVGGPQGLPLTKPPYSRVTAIDLNSGE
;
A
#
# COMPACT_ATOMS: atom_id res chain seq x y z
N MET A 1 38.11 -80.89 -41.96
CA MET A 1 37.50 -80.52 -40.68
C MET A 1 37.68 -79.02 -40.55
N ILE A 2 36.58 -78.29 -40.83
CA ILE A 2 36.58 -76.84 -40.86
C ILE A 2 35.85 -76.38 -39.62
N HIS A 3 36.53 -75.68 -38.71
CA HIS A 3 35.92 -75.09 -37.51
C HIS A 3 35.40 -73.69 -37.83
N HIS A 4 34.05 -73.51 -37.68
CA HIS A 4 33.37 -72.20 -37.70
C HIS A 4 33.39 -71.57 -36.31
N HIS A 5 34.12 -70.45 -36.17
CA HIS A 5 33.97 -69.54 -35.03
C HIS A 5 32.78 -68.61 -35.26
N LYS A 6 31.80 -68.69 -34.40
CA LYS A 6 30.73 -67.68 -34.30
C LYS A 6 31.18 -66.52 -33.44
N LEU A 7 31.32 -65.35 -34.05
CA LEU A 7 31.54 -64.08 -33.36
C LEU A 7 30.22 -63.55 -32.86
N SER A 8 30.02 -63.49 -31.53
CA SER A 8 28.83 -62.88 -30.90
C SER A 8 29.13 -61.38 -30.68
N MET A 9 28.38 -60.52 -31.37
CA MET A 9 28.45 -59.08 -31.26
C MET A 9 27.46 -58.62 -30.15
N PHE A 10 28.02 -58.29 -28.99
CA PHE A 10 27.24 -57.64 -27.90
C PHE A 10 27.01 -56.15 -28.26
N CYS A 11 25.75 -55.80 -28.54
CA CYS A 11 25.32 -54.42 -28.72
C CYS A 11 25.01 -53.84 -27.34
N THR A 12 25.94 -53.02 -26.80
CA THR A 12 25.70 -52.27 -25.56
C THR A 12 24.87 -51.04 -25.92
N VAL A 13 23.57 -51.06 -25.56
CA VAL A 13 22.72 -49.88 -25.67
C VAL A 13 23.04 -48.97 -24.48
N LEU A 14 23.68 -47.84 -24.73
CA LEU A 14 23.87 -46.76 -23.77
C LEU A 14 22.54 -46.04 -23.63
N PHE A 15 21.86 -46.23 -22.49
CA PHE A 15 20.71 -45.42 -22.10
C PHE A 15 21.25 -44.08 -21.58
N ALA A 16 21.23 -43.07 -22.41
CA ALA A 16 21.48 -41.69 -21.97
C ALA A 16 20.29 -41.28 -21.11
N MET A 17 20.44 -41.28 -19.79
CA MET A 17 19.53 -40.55 -18.90
C MET A 17 19.60 -39.08 -19.26
N VAL A 18 18.60 -38.57 -19.94
CA VAL A 18 18.34 -37.13 -20.05
C VAL A 18 17.93 -36.68 -18.65
N LEU A 19 18.85 -36.15 -17.88
CA LEU A 19 18.55 -35.38 -16.70
C LEU A 19 17.78 -34.15 -17.19
N SER A 20 16.44 -34.20 -17.15
CA SER A 20 15.64 -32.99 -17.28
C SER A 20 16.09 -32.05 -16.16
N PRO A 21 16.43 -30.80 -16.46
CA PRO A 21 16.71 -29.85 -15.41
C PRO A 21 15.43 -29.78 -14.56
N HIS A 22 15.55 -30.06 -13.28
CA HIS A 22 14.48 -29.79 -12.34
C HIS A 22 14.30 -28.28 -12.38
N ILE A 23 13.26 -27.80 -13.03
CA ILE A 23 12.81 -26.43 -12.92
C ILE A 23 12.42 -26.28 -11.45
N VAL A 24 13.24 -25.59 -10.67
CA VAL A 24 12.90 -25.20 -9.31
C VAL A 24 11.86 -24.09 -9.46
N ALA A 25 10.61 -24.42 -9.19
CA ALA A 25 9.56 -23.39 -9.10
C ALA A 25 9.93 -22.51 -7.90
N GLN A 26 9.97 -21.20 -8.10
CA GLN A 26 10.14 -20.26 -7.01
C GLN A 26 8.77 -19.99 -6.38
N ASP A 27 8.66 -20.19 -5.07
CA ASP A 27 7.52 -19.71 -4.30
C ASP A 27 7.50 -18.18 -4.29
N TRP A 28 6.29 -17.63 -4.17
CA TRP A 28 6.03 -16.19 -3.99
C TRP A 28 5.12 -16.01 -2.77
N PRO A 29 5.66 -16.24 -1.54
CA PRO A 29 4.84 -16.45 -0.34
C PRO A 29 4.21 -15.18 0.26
N SER A 30 4.60 -14.00 -0.24
CA SER A 30 4.06 -12.71 0.20
C SER A 30 3.83 -11.77 -0.97
N TYR A 31 3.19 -10.63 -0.72
CA TYR A 31 2.86 -9.62 -1.73
C TYR A 31 4.06 -9.21 -2.61
N GLY A 32 5.20 -8.98 -2.01
CA GLY A 32 6.41 -8.51 -2.70
C GLY A 32 7.40 -9.61 -3.05
N GLY A 33 7.02 -10.89 -2.92
CA GLY A 33 7.89 -12.05 -3.05
C GLY A 33 8.52 -12.44 -1.72
N ASP A 34 8.91 -11.45 -0.93
CA ASP A 34 9.40 -11.56 0.44
C ASP A 34 8.76 -10.48 1.33
N ASN A 35 9.04 -10.51 2.64
CA ASN A 35 8.57 -9.49 3.58
C ASN A 35 9.26 -8.12 3.40
N GLY A 36 10.38 -8.06 2.67
CA GLY A 36 11.06 -6.82 2.29
C GLY A 36 10.45 -6.09 1.10
N SER A 37 9.47 -6.70 0.43
CA SER A 37 8.72 -6.12 -0.70
C SER A 37 9.59 -5.67 -1.88
N GLN A 38 10.65 -6.42 -2.19
CA GLN A 38 11.57 -6.09 -3.29
C GLN A 38 10.95 -6.30 -4.68
N LYS A 39 9.99 -7.23 -4.79
CA LYS A 39 9.37 -7.65 -6.06
C LYS A 39 10.39 -8.14 -7.09
N TYR A 40 11.40 -8.83 -6.60
CA TYR A 40 12.47 -9.41 -7.39
C TYR A 40 12.31 -10.94 -7.49
N SER A 41 12.50 -11.47 -8.69
CA SER A 41 12.54 -12.92 -8.94
C SER A 41 13.91 -13.32 -9.44
N ILE A 42 14.47 -14.39 -8.88
CA ILE A 42 15.73 -14.98 -9.36
C ILE A 42 15.55 -15.83 -10.62
N LEU A 43 14.29 -16.00 -11.10
CA LEU A 43 14.00 -16.78 -12.31
C LEU A 43 14.44 -16.00 -13.55
N ASP A 44 15.15 -16.67 -14.45
CA ASP A 44 15.79 -16.09 -15.64
C ASP A 44 15.34 -16.73 -16.97
N GLN A 45 14.28 -17.58 -16.93
CA GLN A 45 13.77 -18.23 -18.14
C GLN A 45 13.14 -17.26 -19.14
N ILE A 46 12.57 -16.14 -18.64
CA ILE A 46 12.02 -15.09 -19.49
C ILE A 46 13.08 -14.01 -19.68
N THR A 47 13.45 -13.77 -20.94
CA THR A 47 14.50 -12.83 -21.33
C THR A 47 13.99 -11.85 -22.39
N ALA A 48 14.78 -10.83 -22.70
CA ALA A 48 14.46 -9.91 -23.80
C ALA A 48 14.34 -10.62 -25.17
N ASP A 49 15.02 -11.74 -25.34
CA ASP A 49 15.03 -12.48 -26.61
C ASP A 49 13.78 -13.36 -26.79
N ASN A 50 13.16 -13.85 -25.71
CA ASN A 50 12.03 -14.77 -25.78
C ASN A 50 10.70 -14.22 -25.22
N VAL A 51 10.69 -13.02 -24.63
CA VAL A 51 9.47 -12.43 -24.07
C VAL A 51 8.34 -12.26 -25.10
N SER A 52 8.68 -12.08 -26.38
CA SER A 52 7.71 -12.00 -27.48
C SER A 52 7.08 -13.35 -27.85
N GLU A 53 7.60 -14.46 -27.35
CA GLU A 53 7.13 -15.82 -27.60
C GLU A 53 6.21 -16.34 -26.49
N LEU A 54 5.96 -15.51 -25.46
CA LEU A 54 5.05 -15.87 -24.38
C LEU A 54 3.62 -16.05 -24.88
N GLU A 55 3.02 -17.16 -24.46
CA GLU A 55 1.62 -17.49 -24.72
C GLU A 55 0.85 -17.64 -23.41
N VAL A 56 -0.48 -17.38 -23.44
CA VAL A 56 -1.37 -17.60 -22.30
C VAL A 56 -1.45 -19.11 -22.03
N SER A 57 -0.95 -19.53 -20.87
CA SER A 57 -0.95 -20.94 -20.47
C SER A 57 -2.32 -21.40 -19.99
N TRP A 58 -3.00 -20.57 -19.21
CA TRP A 58 -4.35 -20.82 -18.72
C TRP A 58 -5.03 -19.50 -18.32
N GLU A 59 -6.35 -19.53 -18.25
CA GLU A 59 -7.20 -18.46 -17.76
C GLU A 59 -8.14 -18.98 -16.66
N TRP A 60 -8.37 -18.18 -15.65
CA TRP A 60 -9.31 -18.49 -14.59
C TRP A 60 -10.41 -17.42 -14.51
N GLU A 61 -11.66 -17.88 -14.46
CA GLU A 61 -12.82 -17.03 -14.23
C GLU A 61 -13.11 -16.89 -12.74
N SER A 62 -13.25 -15.66 -12.26
CA SER A 62 -13.49 -15.36 -10.85
C SER A 62 -14.79 -16.01 -10.36
N VAL A 63 -14.72 -16.62 -9.17
CA VAL A 63 -15.89 -17.13 -8.44
C VAL A 63 -16.88 -16.03 -8.05
N ASP A 64 -16.53 -14.76 -8.22
CA ASP A 64 -17.41 -13.60 -8.01
C ASP A 64 -18.38 -13.38 -9.20
N ASN A 65 -18.06 -13.87 -10.40
CA ASN A 65 -18.81 -13.60 -11.62
C ASN A 65 -20.32 -13.87 -11.52
N PRO A 66 -20.79 -14.98 -10.94
CA PRO A 66 -22.23 -15.23 -10.77
C PRO A 66 -22.92 -14.16 -9.91
N THR A 67 -22.27 -13.71 -8.84
CA THR A 67 -22.78 -12.66 -7.94
C THR A 67 -22.79 -11.29 -8.65
N VAL A 68 -21.76 -10.98 -9.43
CA VAL A 68 -21.68 -9.75 -10.24
C VAL A 68 -22.84 -9.75 -11.26
N SER A 69 -23.03 -10.83 -12.01
CA SER A 69 -24.10 -10.97 -13.00
C SER A 69 -25.48 -10.78 -12.40
N ALA A 70 -25.76 -11.46 -11.27
CA ALA A 70 -27.03 -11.33 -10.57
C ALA A 70 -27.30 -9.89 -10.09
N ASN A 71 -26.28 -9.19 -9.58
CA ASN A 71 -26.41 -7.80 -9.16
C ASN A 71 -26.68 -6.85 -10.33
N LEU A 72 -26.02 -7.06 -11.47
CA LEU A 72 -26.24 -6.29 -12.70
C LEU A 72 -27.66 -6.50 -13.25
N GLU A 73 -28.14 -7.74 -13.33
CA GLU A 73 -29.49 -8.09 -13.75
C GLU A 73 -30.56 -7.47 -12.85
N ALA A 74 -30.27 -7.38 -11.54
CA ALA A 74 -31.15 -6.72 -10.57
C ALA A 74 -31.07 -5.19 -10.63
N GLY A 75 -30.24 -4.60 -11.50
CA GLY A 75 -30.02 -3.16 -11.58
C GLY A 75 -29.25 -2.56 -10.40
N ASN A 76 -28.61 -3.41 -9.57
CA ASN A 76 -27.86 -3.00 -8.39
C ASN A 76 -26.39 -2.74 -8.73
N ASN A 77 -26.11 -1.75 -9.57
CA ASN A 77 -24.75 -1.42 -10.01
C ASN A 77 -23.80 -0.99 -8.87
N ARG A 78 -24.34 -0.59 -7.71
CA ARG A 78 -23.55 -0.25 -6.53
C ARG A 78 -23.01 -1.48 -5.80
N ALA A 79 -23.60 -2.65 -6.01
CA ALA A 79 -23.17 -3.92 -5.45
C ALA A 79 -22.26 -4.70 -6.43
N VAL A 80 -21.51 -3.99 -7.26
CA VAL A 80 -20.55 -4.54 -8.21
C VAL A 80 -19.17 -3.94 -7.90
N PRO A 81 -18.09 -4.77 -7.90
CA PRO A 81 -16.73 -4.28 -7.77
C PRO A 81 -16.37 -3.32 -8.91
N ALA A 82 -15.68 -2.23 -8.60
CA ALA A 82 -15.21 -1.27 -9.59
C ALA A 82 -13.84 -1.66 -10.18
N ALA A 83 -13.05 -2.45 -9.45
CA ALA A 83 -11.71 -2.87 -9.84
C ALA A 83 -11.31 -4.16 -9.13
N TYR A 84 -10.44 -4.93 -9.75
CA TYR A 84 -9.75 -6.06 -9.15
C TYR A 84 -8.31 -5.61 -8.79
N LYS A 85 -7.91 -5.79 -7.51
CA LYS A 85 -6.62 -5.28 -7.00
C LYS A 85 -5.80 -6.33 -6.24
N ALA A 86 -6.28 -7.58 -6.19
CA ALA A 86 -5.57 -8.61 -5.45
C ALA A 86 -4.29 -9.03 -6.17
N THR A 87 -3.23 -9.17 -5.39
CA THR A 87 -1.98 -9.81 -5.81
C THR A 87 -1.98 -11.23 -5.28
N PRO A 88 -1.82 -12.24 -6.15
CA PRO A 88 -1.74 -13.64 -5.70
C PRO A 88 -0.42 -13.91 -4.99
N ILE A 89 -0.43 -14.91 -4.11
CA ILE A 89 0.78 -15.55 -3.58
C ILE A 89 0.85 -16.99 -4.08
N VAL A 90 2.07 -17.55 -4.14
CA VAL A 90 2.30 -18.94 -4.55
C VAL A 90 3.10 -19.65 -3.47
N VAL A 91 2.58 -20.76 -2.97
CA VAL A 91 3.23 -21.60 -1.95
C VAL A 91 3.06 -23.06 -2.33
N ASP A 92 4.15 -23.81 -2.36
CA ASP A 92 4.19 -25.22 -2.69
C ASP A 92 3.43 -25.56 -4.01
N GLY A 93 3.56 -24.69 -5.04
CA GLY A 93 2.91 -24.85 -6.35
C GLY A 93 1.39 -24.58 -6.36
N VAL A 94 0.84 -23.97 -5.32
CA VAL A 94 -0.55 -23.52 -5.24
C VAL A 94 -0.61 -22.02 -5.22
N MET A 95 -1.42 -21.42 -6.09
CA MET A 95 -1.69 -20.00 -6.13
C MET A 95 -2.91 -19.67 -5.26
N TYR A 96 -2.74 -18.73 -4.33
CA TYR A 96 -3.80 -18.24 -3.45
C TYR A 96 -4.17 -16.82 -3.81
N VAL A 97 -5.46 -16.60 -4.04
CA VAL A 97 -6.00 -15.33 -4.54
C VAL A 97 -7.19 -14.91 -3.70
N SER A 98 -7.22 -13.64 -3.25
CA SER A 98 -8.44 -13.05 -2.73
C SER A 98 -9.26 -12.42 -3.85
N THR A 99 -10.59 -12.42 -3.73
CA THR A 99 -11.47 -11.78 -4.70
C THR A 99 -12.07 -10.49 -4.15
N SER A 100 -12.63 -9.68 -5.04
CA SER A 100 -13.23 -8.39 -4.65
C SER A 100 -14.38 -8.54 -3.65
N PHE A 101 -15.13 -9.64 -3.69
CA PHE A 101 -16.20 -9.90 -2.71
C PHE A 101 -15.70 -10.55 -1.41
N GLY A 102 -14.38 -10.65 -1.21
CA GLY A 102 -13.82 -11.21 0.02
C GLY A 102 -13.85 -12.74 0.07
N ARG A 103 -13.78 -13.41 -1.07
CA ARG A 103 -13.52 -14.84 -1.15
C ARG A 103 -12.03 -15.12 -1.25
N ILE A 104 -11.61 -16.29 -0.81
CA ILE A 104 -10.25 -16.81 -1.01
C ILE A 104 -10.36 -18.01 -1.94
N VAL A 105 -9.42 -18.11 -2.87
CA VAL A 105 -9.38 -19.16 -3.89
C VAL A 105 -7.99 -19.77 -3.91
N ALA A 106 -7.90 -21.11 -3.95
CA ALA A 106 -6.69 -21.86 -4.21
C ALA A 106 -6.75 -22.49 -5.60
N LEU A 107 -5.76 -22.17 -6.42
CA LEU A 107 -5.61 -22.69 -7.78
C LEU A 107 -4.33 -23.51 -7.87
N ASP A 108 -4.33 -24.54 -8.67
CA ASP A 108 -3.09 -25.14 -9.12
C ASP A 108 -2.31 -24.10 -9.94
N ALA A 109 -1.11 -23.75 -9.53
CA ALA A 109 -0.35 -22.67 -10.16
C ALA A 109 0.08 -23.02 -11.60
N PHE A 110 0.15 -24.32 -11.94
CA PHE A 110 0.58 -24.78 -13.26
C PHE A 110 -0.58 -24.88 -14.26
N SER A 111 -1.76 -25.36 -13.80
CA SER A 111 -2.91 -25.61 -14.67
C SER A 111 -4.05 -24.60 -14.55
N GLY A 112 -4.07 -23.78 -13.49
CA GLY A 112 -5.17 -22.88 -13.17
C GLY A 112 -6.41 -23.59 -12.61
N GLU A 113 -6.36 -24.92 -12.38
CA GLU A 113 -7.49 -25.68 -11.84
C GLU A 113 -7.83 -25.25 -10.41
N LEU A 114 -9.13 -25.05 -10.15
CA LEU A 114 -9.65 -24.72 -8.83
C LEU A 114 -9.49 -25.89 -7.86
N ARG A 115 -8.72 -25.73 -6.80
CA ARG A 115 -8.58 -26.72 -5.71
C ARG A 115 -9.65 -26.55 -4.66
N TRP A 116 -9.83 -25.32 -4.17
CA TRP A 116 -10.90 -24.97 -3.23
C TRP A 116 -11.19 -23.46 -3.26
N SER A 117 -12.35 -23.07 -2.74
CA SER A 117 -12.70 -21.68 -2.49
C SER A 117 -13.43 -21.54 -1.16
N PHE A 118 -13.20 -20.44 -0.46
CA PHE A 118 -13.87 -20.09 0.78
C PHE A 118 -14.53 -18.72 0.65
N ASP A 119 -15.82 -18.60 1.00
CA ASP A 119 -16.57 -17.35 1.02
C ASP A 119 -16.67 -16.83 2.46
N THR A 120 -16.00 -15.71 2.77
CA THR A 120 -16.12 -15.06 4.07
C THR A 120 -17.49 -14.42 4.30
N ALA A 121 -18.30 -14.30 3.25
CA ALA A 121 -19.56 -13.57 3.22
C ALA A 121 -19.45 -12.06 3.55
N ALA A 122 -18.25 -11.48 3.56
CA ALA A 122 -18.03 -10.07 3.85
C ALA A 122 -18.86 -9.13 2.96
N TRP A 123 -19.06 -9.49 1.69
CA TRP A 123 -19.87 -8.73 0.72
C TRP A 123 -21.35 -8.59 1.13
N GLN A 124 -21.88 -9.47 1.99
CA GLN A 124 -23.25 -9.40 2.49
C GLN A 124 -23.46 -8.28 3.52
N ALA A 125 -22.39 -7.80 4.15
CA ALA A 125 -22.44 -6.61 5.02
C ALA A 125 -22.74 -5.32 4.25
N GLY A 126 -22.79 -5.37 2.93
CA GLY A 126 -23.02 -4.26 2.03
C GLY A 126 -21.75 -3.65 1.47
N ARG A 127 -21.91 -2.65 0.59
CA ARG A 127 -20.76 -1.99 -0.02
C ARG A 127 -19.92 -1.26 1.03
N PRO A 128 -18.62 -1.54 1.13
CA PRO A 128 -17.71 -0.81 2.01
C PRO A 128 -17.71 0.69 1.70
N MET A 129 -17.60 1.53 2.73
CA MET A 129 -17.65 2.98 2.55
C MET A 129 -16.42 3.52 1.85
N ASN A 130 -15.26 2.95 2.15
CA ASN A 130 -14.01 3.33 1.50
C ASN A 130 -13.69 2.41 0.33
N LEU A 131 -13.40 2.95 -0.85
CA LEU A 131 -12.98 2.26 -2.09
C LEU A 131 -13.92 1.13 -2.61
N GLY A 132 -15.03 0.82 -1.92
CA GLY A 132 -15.95 -0.27 -2.29
C GLY A 132 -15.36 -1.66 -2.06
N TYR A 133 -15.86 -2.65 -2.81
CA TYR A 133 -15.40 -4.03 -2.73
C TYR A 133 -13.97 -4.16 -3.27
N ASN A 134 -13.01 -4.25 -2.36
CA ASN A 134 -11.60 -4.23 -2.71
C ASN A 134 -10.78 -5.02 -1.68
N THR A 135 -9.92 -5.91 -2.17
CA THR A 135 -8.94 -6.65 -1.39
C THR A 135 -7.62 -6.66 -2.15
N ARG A 136 -6.49 -6.73 -1.46
CA ARG A 136 -5.16 -6.71 -2.09
C ARG A 136 -4.38 -8.01 -1.97
N GLY A 137 -4.87 -8.98 -1.20
CA GLY A 137 -4.22 -10.28 -1.09
C GLY A 137 -4.47 -10.98 0.24
N VAL A 138 -3.74 -12.06 0.44
CA VAL A 138 -3.72 -12.91 1.63
C VAL A 138 -2.29 -13.03 2.14
N ALA A 139 -2.10 -13.52 3.36
CA ALA A 139 -0.79 -13.79 3.94
C ALA A 139 -0.66 -15.26 4.33
N HIS A 140 0.51 -15.84 4.10
CA HIS A 140 0.82 -17.22 4.44
C HIS A 140 1.62 -17.30 5.75
N TRP A 141 1.32 -18.30 6.57
CA TRP A 141 2.05 -18.66 7.77
C TRP A 141 2.30 -20.16 7.81
N ARG A 142 3.49 -20.54 8.31
CA ARG A 142 3.89 -21.94 8.48
C ARG A 142 4.63 -22.12 9.80
N LYS A 143 4.26 -23.18 10.52
CA LYS A 143 4.97 -23.64 11.73
C LYS A 143 4.95 -25.17 11.78
N GLY A 144 6.08 -25.78 11.49
CA GLY A 144 6.16 -27.23 11.29
C GLY A 144 5.23 -27.68 10.14
N ASP A 145 4.33 -28.61 10.44
CA ASP A 145 3.37 -29.12 9.45
C ASP A 145 2.08 -28.27 9.34
N LYS A 146 1.89 -27.32 10.25
CA LYS A 146 0.73 -26.43 10.20
C LYS A 146 0.97 -25.31 9.19
N GLN A 147 0.02 -25.11 8.29
CA GLN A 147 0.04 -24.01 7.33
C GLN A 147 -1.32 -23.33 7.29
N ARG A 148 -1.33 -22.01 7.28
CA ARG A 148 -2.54 -21.16 7.29
C ARG A 148 -2.43 -20.01 6.33
N LEU A 149 -3.59 -19.58 5.83
CA LEU A 149 -3.75 -18.27 5.21
C LEU A 149 -4.46 -17.34 6.16
N PHE A 150 -3.92 -16.15 6.33
CA PHE A 150 -4.58 -15.06 7.02
C PHE A 150 -5.17 -14.09 6.01
N PHE A 151 -6.42 -13.75 6.22
CA PHE A 151 -7.15 -12.83 5.37
C PHE A 151 -7.97 -11.85 6.21
N ALA A 152 -7.70 -10.57 6.07
CA ALA A 152 -8.47 -9.53 6.73
C ALA A 152 -9.45 -8.89 5.74
N THR A 153 -10.68 -8.63 6.21
CA THR A 153 -11.79 -8.23 5.34
C THR A 153 -12.29 -6.81 5.64
N TYR A 154 -12.92 -6.20 4.66
CA TYR A 154 -13.48 -4.85 4.78
C TYR A 154 -14.73 -4.77 5.68
N ASP A 155 -15.29 -5.88 6.15
CA ASP A 155 -16.31 -5.97 7.21
C ASP A 155 -15.71 -6.19 8.60
N SER A 156 -14.37 -6.02 8.72
CA SER A 156 -13.60 -5.97 9.97
C SER A 156 -13.39 -7.30 10.67
N TYR A 157 -13.11 -8.36 9.93
CA TYR A 157 -12.70 -9.65 10.49
C TYR A 157 -11.32 -10.08 9.99
N LEU A 158 -10.54 -10.70 10.87
CA LEU A 158 -9.33 -11.44 10.52
C LEU A 158 -9.65 -12.94 10.53
N TRP A 159 -9.51 -13.58 9.39
CA TRP A 159 -9.73 -15.01 9.21
C TRP A 159 -8.43 -15.79 9.22
N SER A 160 -8.45 -16.99 9.79
CA SER A 160 -7.41 -18.00 9.69
C SER A 160 -7.99 -19.23 8.96
N ILE A 161 -7.40 -19.55 7.81
CA ILE A 161 -7.87 -20.62 6.92
C ILE A 161 -6.77 -21.67 6.81
N ASP A 162 -7.13 -22.94 7.04
CA ASP A 162 -6.22 -24.07 6.81
C ASP A 162 -5.85 -24.15 5.31
N LEU A 163 -4.56 -24.19 5.03
CA LEU A 163 -4.02 -24.08 3.69
C LEU A 163 -4.44 -25.25 2.78
N ALA A 164 -4.53 -26.45 3.34
CA ALA A 164 -4.82 -27.67 2.57
C ALA A 164 -6.31 -27.83 2.25
N THR A 165 -7.17 -27.45 3.20
CA THR A 165 -8.61 -27.73 3.13
C THR A 165 -9.44 -26.51 2.71
N GLY A 166 -8.92 -25.29 2.87
CA GLY A 166 -9.67 -24.06 2.66
C GLY A 166 -10.73 -23.78 3.73
N MET A 167 -10.70 -24.51 4.85
CA MET A 167 -11.66 -24.35 5.94
C MET A 167 -11.12 -23.42 7.04
N PRO A 168 -11.99 -22.63 7.70
CA PRO A 168 -11.60 -21.85 8.86
C PRO A 168 -11.02 -22.74 9.97
N ASP A 169 -9.93 -22.30 10.59
CA ASP A 169 -9.33 -22.99 11.73
C ASP A 169 -10.19 -22.80 13.00
N PRO A 170 -10.80 -23.84 13.55
CA PRO A 170 -11.71 -23.71 14.68
C PRO A 170 -11.04 -23.20 15.96
N ASP A 171 -9.71 -23.34 16.09
CA ASP A 171 -8.94 -22.93 17.26
C ASP A 171 -8.55 -21.45 17.23
N PHE A 172 -8.76 -20.76 16.09
CA PHE A 172 -8.43 -19.36 15.92
C PHE A 172 -9.63 -18.46 16.22
N GLY A 173 -9.54 -17.65 17.27
CA GLY A 173 -10.57 -16.72 17.69
C GLY A 173 -11.95 -17.39 17.89
N GLU A 174 -12.97 -16.81 17.32
CA GLU A 174 -14.32 -17.38 17.31
C GLU A 174 -14.64 -18.03 15.96
N SER A 175 -14.61 -19.34 15.90
CA SER A 175 -14.94 -20.13 14.69
C SER A 175 -14.04 -19.77 13.49
N GLY A 176 -12.74 -19.59 13.71
CA GLY A 176 -11.75 -19.32 12.68
C GLY A 176 -11.55 -17.84 12.34
N ARG A 177 -12.08 -16.93 13.15
CA ARG A 177 -11.94 -15.49 12.92
C ARG A 177 -11.87 -14.67 14.20
N VAL A 178 -11.28 -13.49 14.09
CA VAL A 178 -11.24 -12.45 15.13
C VAL A 178 -12.02 -11.22 14.65
N ASP A 179 -12.84 -10.64 15.53
CA ASP A 179 -13.51 -9.37 15.28
C ASP A 179 -12.54 -8.20 15.56
N LEU A 180 -12.15 -7.51 14.48
CA LEU A 180 -11.17 -6.43 14.54
C LEU A 180 -11.71 -5.11 15.11
N VAL A 181 -13.01 -4.96 15.31
CA VAL A 181 -13.58 -3.77 15.96
C VAL A 181 -13.42 -3.85 17.48
N LEU A 182 -13.37 -5.05 18.04
CA LEU A 182 -13.18 -5.25 19.46
C LEU A 182 -11.80 -4.75 19.91
N GLY A 183 -11.77 -4.04 21.05
CA GLY A 183 -10.52 -3.56 21.65
C GLY A 183 -9.97 -2.24 21.07
N LEU A 184 -10.66 -1.58 20.14
CA LEU A 184 -10.25 -0.27 19.60
C LEU A 184 -10.53 0.91 20.53
N GLY A 185 -11.17 0.70 21.69
CA GLY A 185 -11.34 1.72 22.73
C GLY A 185 -12.31 2.84 22.41
N ARG A 186 -13.00 2.80 21.28
CA ARG A 186 -13.99 3.80 20.86
C ARG A 186 -15.23 3.13 20.28
N ASP A 187 -16.40 3.80 20.46
CA ASP A 187 -17.65 3.43 19.81
C ASP A 187 -17.77 4.17 18.47
N PHE A 188 -17.94 3.43 17.39
CA PHE A 188 -18.13 3.97 16.04
C PHE A 188 -18.98 3.03 15.18
N GLU A 189 -19.47 3.54 14.08
CA GLU A 189 -20.20 2.75 13.11
C GLU A 189 -19.25 1.77 12.40
N ARG A 190 -19.45 0.45 12.57
CA ARG A 190 -18.58 -0.61 12.04
C ARG A 190 -18.15 -0.39 10.58
N ARG A 191 -19.07 0.07 9.72
CA ARG A 191 -18.78 0.31 8.29
C ARG A 191 -17.73 1.38 8.01
N LEU A 192 -17.32 2.19 9.03
CA LEU A 192 -16.25 3.18 8.91
C LEU A 192 -14.86 2.56 9.01
N TYR A 193 -14.77 1.30 9.46
CA TYR A 193 -13.53 0.57 9.67
C TYR A 193 -13.55 -0.74 8.88
N GLY A 194 -12.41 -1.15 8.35
CA GLY A 194 -12.23 -2.42 7.66
C GLY A 194 -10.76 -2.65 7.33
N VAL A 195 -10.47 -3.71 6.60
CA VAL A 195 -9.12 -4.01 6.12
C VAL A 195 -9.19 -4.38 4.64
N ILE A 196 -8.25 -3.86 3.85
CA ILE A 196 -8.19 -4.10 2.40
C ILE A 196 -6.83 -4.61 1.93
N SER A 197 -5.81 -4.53 2.78
CA SER A 197 -4.45 -5.04 2.50
C SER A 197 -4.22 -6.37 3.21
N PRO A 198 -3.35 -7.24 2.67
CA PRO A 198 -3.01 -8.48 3.36
C PRO A 198 -2.38 -8.18 4.72
N PRO A 199 -2.64 -9.00 5.75
CA PRO A 199 -1.84 -8.99 6.97
C PRO A 199 -0.36 -9.22 6.66
N LEU A 200 0.52 -8.72 7.52
CA LEU A 200 1.94 -9.06 7.47
C LEU A 200 2.21 -10.21 8.45
N VAL A 201 2.83 -11.27 7.95
CA VAL A 201 3.24 -12.42 8.78
C VAL A 201 4.76 -12.40 8.94
N THR A 202 5.24 -12.23 10.16
CA THR A 202 6.65 -12.20 10.52
C THR A 202 6.84 -12.64 11.97
N ASN A 203 7.94 -13.35 12.28
CA ASN A 203 8.35 -13.71 13.63
C ASN A 203 7.21 -14.31 14.50
N ASP A 204 6.43 -15.26 13.95
CA ASP A 204 5.26 -15.84 14.59
C ASP A 204 4.22 -14.78 15.07
N ARG A 205 4.00 -13.74 14.28
CA ARG A 205 2.96 -12.71 14.46
C ARG A 205 2.17 -12.50 13.17
N VAL A 206 0.89 -12.26 13.33
CA VAL A 206 0.00 -11.78 12.26
C VAL A 206 -0.31 -10.32 12.54
N ILE A 207 0.29 -9.41 11.79
CA ILE A 207 0.18 -7.98 12.02
C ILE A 207 -0.85 -7.41 11.06
N VAL A 208 -1.85 -6.73 11.61
CA VAL A 208 -3.02 -6.23 10.89
C VAL A 208 -3.09 -4.72 11.00
N ASN A 209 -3.27 -4.09 9.85
CA ASN A 209 -3.54 -2.67 9.68
C ASN A 209 -5.03 -2.40 9.46
N SER A 210 -5.39 -1.18 9.03
CA SER A 210 -6.80 -0.84 8.78
C SER A 210 -6.99 0.10 7.60
N ALA A 211 -8.19 0.08 7.02
CA ALA A 211 -8.70 1.06 6.08
C ALA A 211 -9.90 1.76 6.70
N ILE A 212 -9.77 3.04 6.97
CA ILE A 212 -10.79 3.86 7.61
C ILE A 212 -11.40 4.80 6.57
N HIS A 213 -12.66 5.18 6.76
CA HIS A 213 -13.37 6.01 5.79
C HIS A 213 -12.82 7.45 5.75
N ASP A 214 -12.28 7.88 4.61
CA ASP A 214 -11.61 9.19 4.42
C ASP A 214 -12.57 10.38 4.57
N SER A 215 -13.86 10.20 4.30
CA SER A 215 -14.84 11.28 4.48
C SER A 215 -15.40 11.26 5.90
N PRO A 216 -14.92 12.10 6.82
CA PRO A 216 -15.33 12.06 8.21
C PRO A 216 -16.83 12.29 8.37
N GLN A 217 -17.48 11.49 9.20
CA GLN A 217 -18.90 11.59 9.51
C GLN A 217 -19.14 12.45 10.76
N SER A 218 -18.19 12.43 11.68
CA SER A 218 -18.17 13.17 12.94
C SER A 218 -16.74 13.57 13.27
N LEU A 219 -16.55 14.25 14.37
CA LEU A 219 -15.22 14.58 14.88
C LEU A 219 -14.50 13.31 15.38
N GLU A 220 -15.27 12.43 16.03
CA GLU A 220 -14.79 11.12 16.48
C GLU A 220 -14.83 10.12 15.31
N MET A 221 -13.67 9.58 14.97
CA MET A 221 -13.51 8.57 13.94
C MET A 221 -12.72 7.36 14.49
N PRO A 222 -12.80 6.18 13.84
CA PRO A 222 -12.04 5.01 14.28
C PRO A 222 -10.54 5.29 14.36
N PRO A 223 -9.83 4.78 15.40
CA PRO A 223 -8.38 4.86 15.48
C PRO A 223 -7.73 3.93 14.44
N GLY A 224 -6.55 4.31 13.96
CA GLY A 224 -5.80 3.59 12.94
C GLY A 224 -4.82 2.56 13.48
N ASP A 225 -4.98 2.09 14.70
CA ASP A 225 -4.05 1.23 15.41
C ASP A 225 -3.60 0.02 14.59
N VAL A 226 -2.31 -0.30 14.69
CA VAL A 226 -1.74 -1.52 14.13
C VAL A 226 -1.61 -2.56 15.25
N ARG A 227 -2.10 -3.78 15.00
CA ARG A 227 -2.17 -4.82 16.02
C ARG A 227 -1.54 -6.11 15.56
N ALA A 228 -0.81 -6.77 16.44
CA ALA A 228 -0.33 -8.12 16.21
C ALA A 228 -1.18 -9.14 16.96
N PHE A 229 -1.40 -10.26 16.30
CA PHE A 229 -2.16 -11.40 16.80
C PHE A 229 -1.27 -12.64 16.82
N ASP A 230 -1.52 -13.50 17.79
CA ASP A 230 -0.94 -14.84 17.81
C ASP A 230 -1.55 -15.66 16.65
N PRO A 231 -0.72 -16.28 15.79
CA PRO A 231 -1.21 -16.99 14.60
C PRO A 231 -1.98 -18.28 14.93
N GLU A 232 -1.84 -18.84 16.12
CA GLU A 232 -2.50 -20.10 16.51
C GLU A 232 -3.83 -19.84 17.21
N THR A 233 -3.91 -18.78 18.04
CA THR A 233 -5.09 -18.50 18.89
C THR A 233 -5.92 -17.32 18.44
N GLY A 234 -5.33 -16.34 17.74
CA GLY A 234 -5.98 -15.08 17.40
C GLY A 234 -6.02 -14.08 18.56
N GLU A 235 -5.34 -14.35 19.66
CA GLU A 235 -5.21 -13.41 20.78
C GLU A 235 -4.34 -12.21 20.37
N VAL A 236 -4.70 -11.01 20.85
CA VAL A 236 -3.90 -9.79 20.65
C VAL A 236 -2.60 -9.91 21.45
N VAL A 237 -1.46 -9.78 20.79
CA VAL A 237 -0.13 -9.81 21.41
C VAL A 237 0.32 -8.41 21.78
N TRP A 238 0.17 -7.46 20.86
CA TRP A 238 0.50 -6.05 21.10
C TRP A 238 -0.36 -5.13 20.22
N VAL A 239 -0.43 -3.87 20.65
CA VAL A 239 -1.08 -2.77 19.94
C VAL A 239 -0.07 -1.64 19.80
N PHE A 240 0.09 -1.10 18.60
CA PHE A 240 0.78 0.14 18.34
C PHE A 240 -0.27 1.24 18.07
N HIS A 241 -0.38 2.20 18.98
CA HIS A 241 -1.28 3.34 18.81
C HIS A 241 -0.67 4.34 17.82
N THR A 242 -1.24 4.42 16.64
CA THR A 242 -0.77 5.35 15.60
C THR A 242 -1.10 6.81 15.93
N ILE A 243 -2.13 7.03 16.77
CA ILE A 243 -2.38 8.27 17.49
C ILE A 243 -2.06 8.01 18.96
N PRO A 244 -0.93 8.53 19.48
CA PRO A 244 -0.48 8.23 20.83
C PRO A 244 -1.52 8.60 21.89
N GLN A 245 -1.72 7.72 22.86
CA GLN A 245 -2.60 7.95 23.99
C GLN A 245 -1.90 8.80 25.06
N ALA A 246 -2.67 9.28 26.04
CA ALA A 246 -2.14 10.08 27.13
C ALA A 246 -0.97 9.38 27.85
N GLY A 247 0.18 10.03 27.89
CA GLY A 247 1.42 9.49 28.50
C GLY A 247 2.32 8.72 27.53
N GLU A 248 1.88 8.44 26.30
CA GLU A 248 2.72 7.85 25.27
C GLU A 248 3.53 8.93 24.53
N TYR A 249 4.67 8.53 23.98
CA TYR A 249 5.53 9.39 23.18
C TYR A 249 4.80 9.92 21.95
N GLY A 250 4.84 11.22 21.72
CA GLY A 250 4.21 11.91 20.59
C GLY A 250 2.79 12.41 20.90
N ASN A 251 2.19 12.09 22.05
CA ASN A 251 0.86 12.61 22.42
C ASN A 251 0.85 14.14 22.54
N GLU A 252 1.97 14.74 22.96
CA GLU A 252 2.15 16.18 23.06
C GLU A 252 2.06 16.92 21.73
N THR A 253 2.22 16.22 20.61
CA THR A 253 2.09 16.78 19.25
C THR A 253 0.62 16.90 18.79
N TRP A 254 -0.33 16.46 19.62
CA TRP A 254 -1.78 16.56 19.42
C TRP A 254 -2.35 17.57 20.39
N GLU A 255 -2.39 18.83 19.97
CA GLU A 255 -2.82 19.91 20.84
C GLU A 255 -4.32 19.84 21.17
N ASN A 256 -4.68 20.46 22.31
CA ASN A 256 -6.06 20.62 22.79
C ASN A 256 -6.82 19.30 22.98
N GLY A 257 -6.11 18.20 23.29
CA GLY A 257 -6.70 16.89 23.50
C GLY A 257 -7.23 16.23 22.22
N SER A 258 -6.73 16.65 21.06
CA SER A 258 -7.23 16.16 19.77
C SER A 258 -6.91 14.68 19.53
N SER A 259 -5.94 14.09 20.22
CA SER A 259 -5.67 12.65 20.19
C SER A 259 -6.84 11.79 20.68
N GLU A 260 -7.71 12.35 21.54
CA GLU A 260 -8.83 11.61 22.14
C GLU A 260 -9.94 11.28 21.15
N TYR A 261 -10.11 12.10 20.09
CA TYR A 261 -11.21 11.97 19.12
C TYR A 261 -10.78 11.79 17.67
N THR A 262 -9.59 12.25 17.31
CA THR A 262 -9.12 12.11 15.92
C THR A 262 -8.95 10.64 15.56
N GLY A 263 -9.35 10.29 14.37
CA GLY A 263 -9.19 8.94 13.81
C GLY A 263 -8.32 8.94 12.56
N ASN A 264 -8.42 7.89 11.75
CA ASN A 264 -7.49 7.57 10.66
C ASN A 264 -6.06 7.45 11.21
N THR A 265 -5.08 8.09 10.60
CA THR A 265 -3.67 7.86 10.94
C THR A 265 -3.35 6.36 10.84
N ASN A 266 -4.00 5.71 9.91
CA ASN A 266 -3.93 4.26 9.73
C ASN A 266 -2.91 3.88 8.65
N SER A 267 -2.38 2.69 8.74
CA SER A 267 -1.69 2.07 7.62
C SER A 267 -2.72 1.32 6.77
N TRP A 268 -3.07 1.84 5.60
CA TRP A 268 -4.05 1.20 4.71
C TRP A 268 -3.42 0.38 3.60
N THR A 269 -2.12 0.50 3.45
CA THR A 269 -1.30 -0.18 2.45
C THR A 269 -0.59 -1.40 3.04
N ILE A 270 0.36 -1.96 2.32
CA ILE A 270 1.12 -3.13 2.74
C ILE A 270 2.29 -2.68 3.61
N MET A 271 2.54 -3.40 4.69
CA MET A 271 3.69 -3.24 5.58
C MET A 271 4.83 -4.16 5.13
N SER A 272 6.04 -3.89 5.59
CA SER A 272 7.22 -4.73 5.34
C SER A 272 7.91 -5.12 6.64
N ALA A 273 8.70 -6.18 6.61
CA ALA A 273 9.48 -6.63 7.75
C ALA A 273 10.87 -7.14 7.35
N ASP A 274 11.82 -6.93 8.24
CA ASP A 274 13.10 -7.62 8.26
C ASP A 274 13.00 -8.76 9.28
N ASP A 275 12.83 -9.98 8.78
CA ASP A 275 12.65 -11.18 9.61
C ASP A 275 13.91 -11.50 10.44
N GLU A 276 15.11 -11.13 9.96
CA GLU A 276 16.37 -11.33 10.65
C GLU A 276 16.53 -10.36 11.83
N LEU A 277 16.19 -9.08 11.61
CA LEU A 277 16.27 -8.03 12.63
C LEU A 277 15.07 -8.03 13.58
N GLY A 278 13.96 -8.69 13.20
CA GLY A 278 12.70 -8.65 13.91
C GLY A 278 12.09 -7.25 13.96
N ILE A 279 12.17 -6.51 12.85
CA ILE A 279 11.66 -5.13 12.74
C ILE A 279 10.58 -5.08 11.65
N VAL A 280 9.46 -4.44 11.99
CA VAL A 280 8.35 -4.15 11.08
C VAL A 280 8.37 -2.67 10.72
N TYR A 281 8.17 -2.36 9.45
CA TYR A 281 8.11 -1.00 8.92
C TYR A 281 6.68 -0.69 8.50
N ILE A 282 6.09 0.31 9.16
CA ILE A 282 4.68 0.67 9.05
C ILE A 282 4.56 2.03 8.35
N PRO A 283 4.07 2.07 7.10
CA PRO A 283 3.76 3.32 6.42
C PRO A 283 2.40 3.84 6.89
N ILE A 284 2.40 4.99 7.56
CA ILE A 284 1.20 5.58 8.16
C ILE A 284 0.66 6.72 7.30
N GLY A 285 -0.65 6.82 7.21
CA GLY A 285 -1.37 7.81 6.44
C GLY A 285 -1.83 9.03 7.24
N THR A 286 -2.65 9.83 6.59
CA THR A 286 -3.18 11.12 7.07
C THR A 286 -4.21 10.92 8.18
N PRO A 287 -4.29 11.84 9.18
CA PRO A 287 -5.34 11.82 10.19
C PRO A 287 -6.65 12.42 9.65
N THR A 288 -7.77 12.10 10.28
CA THR A 288 -9.04 12.78 10.02
C THR A 288 -8.93 14.26 10.46
N ASN A 289 -9.26 15.19 9.68
CA ASN A 289 -9.77 15.32 8.34
C ASN A 289 -8.59 15.59 7.38
N ASP A 290 -8.49 14.90 6.25
CA ASP A 290 -7.31 14.86 5.38
C ASP A 290 -6.89 16.23 4.83
N TRP A 291 -7.81 17.20 4.71
CA TRP A 291 -7.55 18.50 4.08
C TRP A 291 -7.77 19.70 5.00
N TYR A 292 -8.10 19.46 6.27
CA TYR A 292 -8.29 20.52 7.27
C TYR A 292 -7.95 20.02 8.66
N GLY A 293 -6.89 20.56 9.24
CA GLY A 293 -6.34 20.19 10.54
C GLY A 293 -6.74 21.10 11.70
N GLY A 294 -7.57 22.13 11.48
CA GLY A 294 -7.92 23.11 12.52
C GLY A 294 -8.65 22.55 13.75
N LYS A 295 -8.91 21.23 13.77
CA LYS A 295 -9.42 20.51 14.95
C LYS A 295 -8.39 19.55 15.55
N ARG A 296 -7.18 19.49 15.00
CA ARG A 296 -6.08 18.64 15.44
C ARG A 296 -4.74 19.37 15.32
N LEU A 297 -4.63 20.55 15.96
CA LEU A 297 -3.42 21.36 15.89
C LEU A 297 -2.20 20.59 16.42
N GLY A 298 -1.02 21.05 16.03
CA GLY A 298 0.26 20.41 16.29
C GLY A 298 0.71 19.50 15.14
N ASP A 299 1.87 18.86 15.23
CA ASP A 299 2.47 18.08 14.15
C ASP A 299 1.79 16.72 13.92
N ASN A 300 0.98 16.25 14.87
CA ASN A 300 0.15 15.05 14.81
C ASN A 300 0.93 13.73 14.60
N LEU A 301 1.94 13.47 15.42
CA LEU A 301 2.68 12.21 15.36
C LEU A 301 1.77 11.02 15.73
N PHE A 302 1.74 9.88 15.04
CA PHE A 302 2.62 9.41 13.96
C PHE A 302 1.97 9.51 12.56
N ALA A 303 1.11 10.49 12.33
CA ALA A 303 0.56 10.69 11.00
C ALA A 303 1.66 10.87 9.96
N GLU A 304 1.40 10.34 8.76
CA GLU A 304 2.27 10.48 7.58
C GLU A 304 3.75 10.17 7.89
N SER A 305 3.96 9.11 8.68
CA SER A 305 5.28 8.69 9.15
C SER A 305 5.61 7.28 8.69
N LEU A 306 6.89 7.03 8.44
CA LEU A 306 7.42 5.68 8.43
C LEU A 306 7.83 5.33 9.86
N VAL A 307 7.21 4.29 10.42
CA VAL A 307 7.48 3.85 11.80
C VAL A 307 8.05 2.44 11.78
N ALA A 308 9.16 2.24 12.48
CA ALA A 308 9.77 0.94 12.71
C ALA A 308 9.44 0.47 14.14
N VAL A 309 8.90 -0.74 14.26
CA VAL A 309 8.57 -1.36 15.55
C VAL A 309 9.18 -2.75 15.68
N ARG A 310 9.39 -3.23 16.89
CA ARG A 310 9.74 -4.63 17.14
C ARG A 310 8.58 -5.55 16.77
N ALA A 311 8.86 -6.60 16.03
CA ALA A 311 7.85 -7.56 15.58
C ALA A 311 7.21 -8.33 16.75
N ASP A 312 7.96 -8.59 17.82
CA ASP A 312 7.54 -9.37 18.98
C ASP A 312 6.77 -8.55 20.02
N THR A 313 7.07 -7.25 20.18
CA THR A 313 6.52 -6.42 21.27
C THR A 313 5.73 -5.20 20.80
N GLY A 314 5.86 -4.78 19.53
CA GLY A 314 5.27 -3.54 19.03
C GLY A 314 5.97 -2.26 19.52
N GLU A 315 7.07 -2.38 20.28
CA GLU A 315 7.86 -1.23 20.73
C GLU A 315 8.46 -0.49 19.54
N ARG A 316 8.28 0.84 19.54
CA ARG A 316 8.88 1.70 18.51
C ARG A 316 10.41 1.71 18.61
N VAL A 317 11.06 1.35 17.51
CA VAL A 317 12.53 1.43 17.36
C VAL A 317 12.91 2.84 16.91
N TRP A 318 12.30 3.31 15.81
CA TRP A 318 12.47 4.65 15.29
C TRP A 318 11.25 5.07 14.45
N HIS A 319 11.19 6.32 14.06
CA HIS A 319 10.22 6.83 13.10
C HIS A 319 10.79 8.04 12.37
N PHE A 320 10.20 8.36 11.23
CA PHE A 320 10.42 9.60 10.52
C PHE A 320 9.08 10.12 9.98
N GLN A 321 8.69 11.33 10.35
CA GLN A 321 7.48 11.98 9.85
C GLN A 321 7.79 12.68 8.53
N THR A 322 7.14 12.26 7.45
CA THR A 322 7.36 12.78 6.09
C THR A 322 6.49 13.98 5.74
N VAL A 323 5.45 14.25 6.54
CA VAL A 323 4.62 15.46 6.48
C VAL A 323 4.21 15.88 7.88
N HIS A 324 4.56 17.08 8.27
CA HIS A 324 4.10 17.69 9.51
C HIS A 324 2.71 18.29 9.33
N HIS A 325 1.78 18.02 10.25
CA HIS A 325 0.42 18.54 10.21
C HIS A 325 -0.23 18.41 8.83
N GLY A 326 -0.36 17.18 8.33
CA GLY A 326 -0.79 16.90 6.96
C GLY A 326 -2.14 17.50 6.58
N LEU A 327 -2.21 18.14 5.41
CA LEU A 327 -3.40 18.83 4.87
C LEU A 327 -3.66 18.47 3.41
N TRP A 328 -2.97 17.44 2.88
CA TRP A 328 -2.93 17.15 1.44
C TRP A 328 -3.33 15.72 1.11
N ASP A 329 -3.64 14.89 2.11
CA ASP A 329 -3.81 13.45 1.94
C ASP A 329 -2.57 12.81 1.29
N TYR A 330 -1.38 13.19 1.83
CA TYR A 330 -0.10 12.72 1.35
C TYR A 330 0.43 11.53 2.15
N ASP A 331 -0.42 10.52 2.29
CA ASP A 331 -0.07 9.25 2.91
C ASP A 331 1.24 8.66 2.38
N LEU A 332 1.86 7.79 3.16
CA LEU A 332 2.82 6.83 2.64
C LEU A 332 2.04 5.66 2.00
N PRO A 333 1.98 5.60 0.65
CA PRO A 333 0.95 4.81 -0.01
C PRO A 333 1.33 3.36 -0.25
N ALA A 334 2.60 2.99 -0.05
CA ALA A 334 3.17 1.72 -0.50
C ALA A 334 3.99 1.01 0.57
N ALA A 335 4.19 -0.29 0.37
CA ALA A 335 5.11 -1.08 1.18
C ALA A 335 6.51 -0.45 1.18
N PRO A 336 7.12 -0.21 2.36
CA PRO A 336 8.53 0.14 2.43
C PRO A 336 9.38 -0.97 1.81
N THR A 337 10.29 -0.65 0.90
CA THR A 337 11.13 -1.67 0.24
C THR A 337 12.45 -1.80 0.98
N LEU A 338 12.75 -3.00 1.47
CA LEU A 338 14.04 -3.28 2.10
C LEU A 338 15.10 -3.53 1.04
N VAL A 339 16.20 -2.80 1.14
CA VAL A 339 17.27 -2.82 0.16
C VAL A 339 18.63 -2.95 0.84
N ASP A 340 19.51 -3.74 0.26
CA ASP A 340 20.92 -3.81 0.67
C ASP A 340 21.72 -3.07 -0.41
N ILE A 341 22.32 -1.95 -0.03
CA ILE A 341 22.97 -1.00 -0.95
C ILE A 341 24.40 -0.70 -0.49
N THR A 342 25.19 -0.08 -1.34
CA THR A 342 26.54 0.37 -1.01
C THR A 342 26.68 1.86 -1.28
N VAL A 343 26.72 2.66 -0.23
CA VAL A 343 26.86 4.12 -0.32
C VAL A 343 28.24 4.54 0.13
N ASP A 344 28.97 5.29 -0.70
CA ASP A 344 30.35 5.73 -0.45
C ASP A 344 31.28 4.58 -0.05
N GLY A 345 31.09 3.39 -0.70
CA GLY A 345 31.88 2.19 -0.46
C GLY A 345 31.54 1.45 0.84
N ARG A 346 30.46 1.81 1.55
CA ARG A 346 29.99 1.15 2.78
C ARG A 346 28.71 0.37 2.52
N PRO A 347 28.66 -0.93 2.83
CA PRO A 347 27.43 -1.69 2.77
C PRO A 347 26.44 -1.17 3.83
N LEU A 348 25.19 -1.05 3.44
CA LEU A 348 24.12 -0.51 4.27
C LEU A 348 22.85 -1.32 4.08
N LYS A 349 22.25 -1.78 5.19
CA LYS A 349 20.90 -2.29 5.21
C LYS A 349 19.95 -1.09 5.28
N ALA A 350 19.26 -0.79 4.17
CA ALA A 350 18.40 0.38 4.08
C ALA A 350 16.93 0.02 3.85
N VAL A 351 16.06 0.99 4.07
CA VAL A 351 14.65 0.94 3.69
C VAL A 351 14.33 2.16 2.82
N ALA A 352 13.76 1.91 1.65
CA ALA A 352 13.33 2.93 0.69
C ALA A 352 11.81 3.08 0.74
N GLN A 353 11.31 4.29 1.00
CA GLN A 353 9.90 4.64 1.07
C GLN A 353 9.54 5.67 0.01
N ILE A 354 8.72 5.28 -0.95
CA ILE A 354 8.11 6.21 -1.91
C ILE A 354 6.89 6.90 -1.29
N SER A 355 6.62 8.10 -1.73
CA SER A 355 5.55 8.94 -1.18
C SER A 355 4.62 9.52 -2.25
N LYS A 356 3.42 9.94 -1.84
CA LYS A 356 2.46 10.62 -2.71
C LYS A 356 3.01 11.95 -3.25
N GLN A 357 3.91 12.61 -2.52
CA GLN A 357 4.58 13.84 -2.95
C GLN A 357 5.56 13.65 -4.11
N GLY A 358 5.87 12.41 -4.47
CA GLY A 358 6.86 12.11 -5.50
C GLY A 358 8.30 12.06 -5.01
N PHE A 359 8.50 11.82 -3.73
CA PHE A 359 9.81 11.59 -3.11
C PHE A 359 10.09 10.10 -2.88
N THR A 360 11.37 9.76 -2.88
CA THR A 360 11.90 8.52 -2.29
C THR A 360 12.73 8.88 -1.07
N TYR A 361 12.25 8.51 0.12
CA TYR A 361 13.01 8.62 1.36
C TYR A 361 13.80 7.33 1.57
N VAL A 362 15.07 7.43 1.95
CA VAL A 362 15.93 6.27 2.20
C VAL A 362 16.60 6.40 3.56
N PHE A 363 16.41 5.38 4.40
CA PHE A 363 16.92 5.35 5.76
C PHE A 363 17.76 4.10 6.00
N ASP A 364 18.75 4.20 6.88
CA ASP A 364 19.30 3.02 7.55
C ASP A 364 18.15 2.31 8.26
N ARG A 365 17.85 1.05 7.90
CA ARG A 365 16.65 0.39 8.39
C ARG A 365 16.71 -0.05 9.86
N ILE A 366 17.93 -0.01 10.47
CA ILE A 366 18.13 -0.36 11.86
C ILE A 366 17.96 0.88 12.76
N THR A 367 18.54 2.02 12.34
CA THR A 367 18.63 3.23 13.16
C THR A 367 17.61 4.30 12.82
N GLY A 368 17.09 4.31 11.59
CA GLY A 368 16.23 5.36 11.06
C GLY A 368 16.99 6.61 10.59
N GLU A 369 18.31 6.59 10.62
CA GLU A 369 19.11 7.70 10.11
C GLU A 369 18.94 7.84 8.60
N PRO A 370 18.65 9.05 8.07
CA PRO A 370 18.56 9.27 6.63
C PRO A 370 19.89 8.97 5.92
N VAL A 371 19.84 8.23 4.82
CA VAL A 371 21.04 7.94 4.01
C VAL A 371 21.60 9.20 3.36
N TRP A 372 20.72 10.10 2.92
CA TRP A 372 21.06 11.44 2.44
C TRP A 372 20.32 12.48 3.25
N PRO A 373 20.88 13.70 3.40
CA PRO A 373 20.25 14.74 4.21
C PRO A 373 18.81 15.03 3.79
N ILE A 374 17.95 15.22 4.77
CA ILE A 374 16.59 15.71 4.61
C ILE A 374 16.54 17.11 5.23
N GLU A 375 16.07 18.08 4.45
CA GLU A 375 16.07 19.50 4.83
C GLU A 375 14.66 19.97 5.18
N GLU A 376 14.50 20.65 6.31
CA GLU A 376 13.30 21.39 6.62
C GLU A 376 13.24 22.66 5.77
N ARG A 377 12.24 22.75 4.90
CA ARG A 377 12.05 23.91 4.02
C ARG A 377 10.73 24.61 4.32
N ALA A 378 10.76 25.94 4.30
CA ALA A 378 9.56 26.76 4.51
C ALA A 378 8.51 26.49 3.44
N VAL A 379 7.23 26.40 3.86
CA VAL A 379 6.07 26.17 3.02
C VAL A 379 5.00 27.24 3.22
N PRO A 380 4.06 27.43 2.26
CA PRO A 380 3.01 28.42 2.37
C PRO A 380 2.08 28.19 3.58
N PRO A 381 1.69 29.24 4.32
CA PRO A 381 0.71 29.13 5.39
C PRO A 381 -0.71 28.90 4.84
N SER A 382 -1.59 28.33 5.66
CA SER A 382 -3.03 28.23 5.33
C SER A 382 -3.75 29.58 5.51
N SER A 383 -4.71 29.85 4.65
CA SER A 383 -5.62 30.98 4.75
C SER A 383 -7.01 30.62 5.31
N VAL A 384 -7.23 29.34 5.63
CA VAL A 384 -8.54 28.84 6.12
C VAL A 384 -8.68 29.13 7.61
N PRO A 385 -9.82 29.72 8.05
CA PRO A 385 -9.98 30.07 9.46
C PRO A 385 -9.86 28.87 10.40
N GLY A 386 -9.02 28.99 11.44
CA GLY A 386 -8.77 27.96 12.45
C GLY A 386 -7.69 26.95 12.07
N GLU A 387 -7.19 27.00 10.85
CA GLU A 387 -6.08 26.17 10.40
C GLU A 387 -4.73 26.81 10.73
N VAL A 388 -3.80 26.01 11.25
CA VAL A 388 -2.42 26.40 11.52
C VAL A 388 -1.48 25.35 10.88
N ALA A 389 -1.18 25.56 9.60
CA ALA A 389 -0.26 24.70 8.88
C ALA A 389 1.15 24.74 9.49
N SER A 390 1.89 23.62 9.44
CA SER A 390 3.30 23.61 9.81
C SER A 390 4.09 24.62 8.95
N PRO A 391 5.01 25.38 9.54
CA PRO A 391 5.79 26.38 8.80
C PRO A 391 6.83 25.78 7.86
N THR A 392 7.25 24.54 8.10
CA THR A 392 8.21 23.79 7.31
C THR A 392 7.73 22.38 7.00
N GLN A 393 8.35 21.78 5.99
CA GLN A 393 8.15 20.36 5.63
C GLN A 393 9.49 19.73 5.25
N PRO A 394 9.66 18.40 5.44
CA PRO A 394 10.90 17.70 5.13
C PRO A 394 11.05 17.40 3.63
N PHE A 395 12.17 17.81 3.05
CA PHE A 395 12.53 17.58 1.66
C PHE A 395 13.82 16.76 1.59
N PRO A 396 13.79 15.51 1.07
CA PRO A 396 15.02 14.76 0.84
C PRO A 396 15.88 15.45 -0.24
N THR A 397 17.18 15.49 -0.01
CA THR A 397 18.13 16.07 -0.97
C THR A 397 18.48 15.08 -2.09
N LYS A 398 18.38 13.79 -1.80
CA LYS A 398 18.53 12.64 -2.71
C LYS A 398 17.62 11.49 -2.28
N PRO A 399 17.16 10.68 -3.23
CA PRO A 399 17.13 10.89 -4.68
C PRO A 399 16.34 12.13 -5.08
N ALA A 400 16.53 12.61 -6.31
CA ALA A 400 15.70 13.67 -6.87
C ALA A 400 14.21 13.24 -6.91
N PRO A 401 13.26 14.19 -6.78
CA PRO A 401 11.85 13.86 -6.91
C PRO A 401 11.55 13.18 -8.26
N PHE A 402 10.80 12.08 -8.23
CA PHE A 402 10.42 11.35 -9.44
C PHE A 402 9.17 11.93 -10.14
N GLU A 403 8.48 12.90 -9.50
CA GLU A 403 7.34 13.64 -10.06
C GLU A 403 7.55 15.15 -9.93
N PRO A 404 6.97 15.96 -10.84
CA PRO A 404 6.92 17.42 -10.68
C PRO A 404 6.18 17.79 -9.39
N GLN A 405 6.66 18.83 -8.73
CA GLN A 405 6.17 19.26 -7.42
C GLN A 405 5.62 20.69 -7.46
N GLY A 406 4.29 20.78 -7.33
CA GLY A 406 3.57 22.03 -7.43
C GLY A 406 3.28 22.47 -8.87
N ILE A 407 2.42 23.47 -8.99
CA ILE A 407 2.03 24.10 -10.27
C ILE A 407 2.71 25.44 -10.41
N SER A 408 3.28 25.66 -11.55
CA SER A 408 3.83 26.95 -11.98
C SER A 408 3.58 27.14 -13.47
N ASP A 409 3.81 28.36 -13.95
CA ASP A 409 3.77 28.62 -15.38
C ASP A 409 4.64 27.66 -16.20
N ALA A 410 5.77 27.23 -15.67
CA ALA A 410 6.69 26.32 -16.37
C ALA A 410 6.13 24.90 -16.53
N THR A 411 5.21 24.45 -15.66
CA THR A 411 4.63 23.11 -15.71
C THR A 411 3.46 22.97 -16.69
N LEU A 412 2.86 24.08 -17.13
CA LEU A 412 1.67 24.07 -17.98
C LEU A 412 1.98 23.70 -19.44
N ILE A 413 0.98 23.08 -20.08
CA ILE A 413 1.04 22.75 -21.51
C ILE A 413 1.33 24.00 -22.37
N ASP A 414 2.21 23.88 -23.36
CA ASP A 414 2.66 24.98 -24.22
C ASP A 414 2.92 24.56 -25.68
N TYR A 415 2.21 23.55 -26.15
CA TYR A 415 2.35 23.07 -27.55
C TYR A 415 2.08 24.17 -28.59
N THR A 416 1.17 25.11 -28.27
CA THR A 416 0.93 26.32 -29.04
C THR A 416 0.72 27.52 -28.11
N PRO A 417 0.95 28.78 -28.56
CA PRO A 417 0.64 29.97 -27.78
C PRO A 417 -0.82 30.03 -27.30
N ALA A 418 -1.77 29.56 -28.14
CA ALA A 418 -3.19 29.55 -27.80
C ALA A 418 -3.50 28.56 -26.66
N LEU A 419 -3.00 27.33 -26.73
CA LEU A 419 -3.15 26.33 -25.66
C LEU A 419 -2.52 26.83 -24.36
N ARG A 420 -1.34 27.44 -24.44
CA ARG A 420 -0.67 28.04 -23.29
C ARG A 420 -1.52 29.13 -22.64
N GLN A 421 -2.12 30.02 -23.43
CA GLN A 421 -2.96 31.08 -22.90
C GLN A 421 -4.22 30.55 -22.22
N GLU A 422 -4.86 29.55 -22.82
CA GLU A 422 -6.04 28.89 -22.24
C GLU A 422 -5.67 28.15 -20.93
N ALA A 423 -4.50 27.48 -20.87
CA ALA A 423 -4.02 26.84 -19.64
C ALA A 423 -3.78 27.84 -18.51
N LEU A 424 -3.22 29.02 -18.81
CA LEU A 424 -3.06 30.12 -17.85
C LEU A 424 -4.42 30.60 -17.34
N GLN A 425 -5.42 30.77 -18.19
CA GLN A 425 -6.78 31.15 -17.78
C GLN A 425 -7.43 30.11 -16.86
N ILE A 426 -7.20 28.81 -17.12
CA ILE A 426 -7.73 27.74 -16.29
C ILE A 426 -7.15 27.81 -14.87
N ILE A 427 -5.84 27.99 -14.69
CA ILE A 427 -5.24 28.02 -13.35
C ILE A 427 -5.59 29.30 -12.59
N GLU A 428 -5.92 30.40 -13.26
CA GLU A 428 -6.36 31.65 -12.62
C GLU A 428 -7.67 31.49 -11.83
N GLU A 429 -8.46 30.44 -12.09
CA GLU A 429 -9.69 30.16 -11.35
C GLU A 429 -9.42 29.59 -9.94
N PHE A 430 -8.22 29.10 -9.66
CA PHE A 430 -7.83 28.40 -8.45
C PHE A 430 -6.63 29.05 -7.77
N ASP A 431 -6.37 28.64 -6.53
CA ASP A 431 -5.08 28.87 -5.90
C ASP A 431 -4.11 27.78 -6.37
N TYR A 432 -2.84 28.13 -6.57
CA TYR A 432 -1.79 27.20 -6.98
C TYR A 432 -0.42 27.70 -6.50
N GLY A 433 0.56 26.83 -6.48
CA GLY A 433 1.90 27.18 -6.05
C GLY A 433 2.84 25.97 -5.94
N PRO A 434 3.90 26.10 -5.14
CA PRO A 434 4.83 25.00 -4.88
C PRO A 434 4.14 23.84 -4.14
N LEU A 435 4.84 22.70 -4.08
CA LEU A 435 4.42 21.58 -3.23
C LEU A 435 4.08 22.08 -1.81
N PHE A 436 3.08 21.48 -1.18
CA PHE A 436 2.55 21.88 0.12
C PHE A 436 1.82 23.24 0.15
N THR A 437 1.36 23.77 -0.97
CA THR A 437 0.37 24.85 -0.96
C THR A 437 -0.93 24.32 -0.36
N PRO A 438 -1.42 24.87 0.79
CA PRO A 438 -2.58 24.29 1.50
C PRO A 438 -3.89 24.43 0.70
N PRO A 439 -4.86 23.52 0.92
CA PRO A 439 -6.21 23.66 0.39
C PRO A 439 -6.91 24.93 0.86
N THR A 440 -7.71 25.54 -0.02
CA THR A 440 -8.42 26.80 0.25
C THR A 440 -9.93 26.69 0.00
N LEU A 441 -10.68 27.73 0.36
CA LEU A 441 -12.12 27.84 0.05
C LEU A 441 -12.38 28.12 -1.43
N ARG A 442 -11.41 28.67 -2.13
CA ARG A 442 -11.45 28.89 -3.57
C ARG A 442 -11.16 27.60 -4.35
N GLY A 443 -10.38 26.73 -3.80
CA GLY A 443 -9.84 25.51 -4.39
C GLY A 443 -8.36 25.67 -4.73
N THR A 444 -7.54 24.70 -4.35
CA THR A 444 -6.10 24.67 -4.61
C THR A 444 -5.77 23.53 -5.55
N ILE A 445 -4.98 23.81 -6.57
CA ILE A 445 -4.44 22.77 -7.45
C ILE A 445 -3.26 22.10 -6.74
N GLN A 446 -3.45 20.87 -6.34
CA GLN A 446 -2.38 19.99 -5.83
C GLN A 446 -1.69 19.28 -6.99
N PHE A 447 -0.35 19.23 -6.96
CA PHE A 447 0.46 18.50 -7.93
C PHE A 447 1.76 17.99 -7.30
N PRO A 448 1.97 16.67 -7.16
CA PRO A 448 0.96 15.61 -7.42
C PRO A 448 -0.32 15.83 -6.62
N GLY A 449 -1.45 15.34 -7.13
CA GLY A 449 -2.71 15.36 -6.40
C GLY A 449 -2.75 14.31 -5.28
N TRP A 450 -3.81 14.28 -4.50
CA TRP A 450 -4.01 13.32 -3.40
C TRP A 450 -4.04 11.84 -3.83
N GLY A 451 -4.31 11.54 -5.11
CA GLY A 451 -4.08 10.21 -5.68
C GLY A 451 -2.61 9.83 -5.81
N GLY A 452 -1.72 10.78 -5.51
CA GLY A 452 -0.28 10.56 -5.42
C GLY A 452 0.46 10.57 -6.75
N GLY A 453 1.77 10.86 -6.67
CA GLY A 453 2.73 10.55 -7.73
C GLY A 453 2.99 9.05 -7.77
N ALA A 454 3.13 8.41 -6.61
CA ALA A 454 3.18 6.96 -6.45
C ALA A 454 2.01 6.46 -5.58
N GLU A 455 1.68 5.17 -5.72
CA GLU A 455 0.52 4.54 -5.10
C GLU A 455 0.86 3.16 -4.51
N TRP A 456 -0.15 2.46 -3.94
CA TRP A 456 -0.03 1.23 -3.17
C TRP A 456 0.70 0.08 -3.89
N HIS A 457 0.71 0.06 -5.21
CA HIS A 457 1.48 -0.94 -5.98
C HIS A 457 2.98 -0.83 -5.76
N GLY A 458 3.48 0.30 -5.25
CA GLY A 458 4.85 0.45 -4.80
C GLY A 458 5.88 0.46 -5.91
N ALA A 459 7.13 0.29 -5.53
CA ALA A 459 8.29 0.18 -6.41
C ALA A 459 8.84 -1.25 -6.43
N ALA A 460 9.84 -1.50 -7.26
CA ALA A 460 10.60 -2.75 -7.32
C ALA A 460 12.10 -2.45 -7.23
N PHE A 461 12.85 -3.34 -6.58
CA PHE A 461 14.29 -3.21 -6.40
C PHE A 461 15.02 -4.38 -7.04
N ASP A 462 16.04 -4.09 -7.81
CA ASP A 462 16.97 -5.07 -8.36
C ASP A 462 18.22 -5.14 -7.46
N PRO A 463 18.38 -6.21 -6.68
CA PRO A 463 19.49 -6.35 -5.74
C PRO A 463 20.85 -6.56 -6.45
N ASP A 464 20.86 -7.01 -7.70
CA ASP A 464 22.10 -7.25 -8.45
C ASP A 464 22.74 -5.93 -8.92
N THR A 465 21.92 -4.93 -9.23
CA THR A 465 22.38 -3.64 -9.75
C THR A 465 22.23 -2.48 -8.77
N GLY A 466 21.40 -2.63 -7.73
CA GLY A 466 21.03 -1.55 -6.81
C GLY A 466 20.00 -0.56 -7.38
N MET A 467 19.38 -0.93 -8.51
CA MET A 467 18.39 -0.09 -9.18
C MET A 467 17.01 -0.23 -8.57
N TYR A 468 16.36 0.90 -8.34
CA TYR A 468 15.02 1.01 -7.80
C TYR A 468 14.07 1.61 -8.84
N TYR A 469 13.02 0.90 -9.21
CA TYR A 469 12.09 1.26 -10.27
C TYR A 469 10.78 1.73 -9.68
N VAL A 470 10.46 3.02 -9.88
CA VAL A 470 9.26 3.68 -9.33
C VAL A 470 8.28 4.00 -10.44
N PRO A 471 7.16 3.29 -10.57
CA PRO A 471 6.07 3.69 -11.45
C PRO A 471 5.30 4.87 -10.83
N SER A 472 5.00 5.89 -11.62
CA SER A 472 4.33 7.10 -11.15
C SER A 472 3.40 7.72 -12.20
N ALA A 473 2.49 8.59 -11.74
CA ALA A 473 1.55 9.30 -12.58
C ALA A 473 1.43 10.78 -12.18
N SER A 474 1.48 11.66 -13.16
CA SER A 474 1.39 13.11 -12.99
C SER A 474 -0.06 13.60 -13.19
N VAL A 475 -0.84 13.62 -12.10
CA VAL A 475 -2.25 14.04 -12.15
C VAL A 475 -2.48 15.22 -11.20
N PRO A 476 -2.69 16.45 -11.74
CA PRO A 476 -3.09 17.58 -10.91
C PRO A 476 -4.56 17.47 -10.52
N ILE A 477 -4.88 17.78 -9.26
CA ILE A 477 -6.24 17.69 -8.70
C ILE A 477 -6.54 18.98 -7.94
N VAL A 478 -7.74 19.55 -8.15
CA VAL A 478 -8.24 20.65 -7.31
C VAL A 478 -8.86 20.09 -6.05
N VAL A 479 -8.45 20.59 -4.90
CA VAL A 479 -9.11 20.38 -3.61
C VAL A 479 -9.71 21.69 -3.13
N GLN A 480 -11.03 21.72 -3.03
CA GLN A 480 -11.77 22.86 -2.50
C GLN A 480 -12.35 22.53 -1.14
N LEU A 481 -12.13 23.41 -0.17
CA LEU A 481 -12.77 23.32 1.15
C LEU A 481 -14.09 24.08 1.18
N ARG A 482 -15.00 23.59 2.01
CA ARG A 482 -16.24 24.29 2.36
C ARG A 482 -16.53 24.14 3.83
N LYS A 483 -17.25 25.09 4.41
CA LYS A 483 -17.75 24.97 5.78
C LYS A 483 -18.64 23.74 5.92
N ALA A 484 -18.37 22.93 6.93
CA ALA A 484 -19.17 21.77 7.26
C ALA A 484 -20.59 22.18 7.67
N ARG A 485 -21.59 21.35 7.38
CA ARG A 485 -23.00 21.66 7.64
C ARG A 485 -23.67 20.53 8.43
N ARG A 486 -24.70 20.86 9.21
CA ARG A 486 -25.52 19.91 9.96
C ARG A 486 -24.69 19.07 10.93
N GLN A 487 -24.89 17.74 10.89
CA GLN A 487 -24.22 16.77 11.78
C GLN A 487 -22.68 16.81 11.73
N ARG A 488 -22.10 17.39 10.64
CA ARG A 488 -20.65 17.55 10.48
C ARG A 488 -20.14 18.92 10.91
N GLU A 489 -20.98 19.78 11.51
CA GLU A 489 -20.60 21.17 11.83
C GLU A 489 -19.39 21.25 12.78
N SER A 490 -19.22 20.27 13.67
CA SER A 490 -18.09 20.15 14.59
C SER A 490 -16.73 20.02 13.87
N LEU A 491 -16.70 19.52 12.63
CA LEU A 491 -15.48 19.41 11.82
C LEU A 491 -14.93 20.76 11.34
N GLY A 492 -15.71 21.85 11.41
CA GLY A 492 -15.33 23.16 10.89
C GLY A 492 -15.41 23.22 9.36
N TYR A 493 -14.37 22.72 8.68
CA TYR A 493 -14.31 22.64 7.22
C TYR A 493 -14.13 21.21 6.75
N VAL A 494 -14.66 20.90 5.57
CA VAL A 494 -14.56 19.59 4.92
C VAL A 494 -14.32 19.78 3.42
N ARG A 495 -13.84 18.76 2.76
CA ARG A 495 -13.75 18.75 1.31
C ARG A 495 -15.11 19.06 0.67
N GLY A 496 -15.19 20.13 -0.09
CA GLY A 496 -16.39 20.55 -0.83
C GLY A 496 -16.49 19.87 -2.19
N GLY A 497 -15.35 19.65 -2.83
CA GLY A 497 -15.17 18.93 -4.08
C GLY A 497 -13.71 18.57 -4.24
N ALA A 498 -13.46 17.53 -5.01
CA ALA A 498 -12.16 17.21 -5.57
C ALA A 498 -12.42 16.79 -7.01
N MET A 499 -11.75 17.42 -7.93
CA MET A 499 -11.93 17.15 -9.35
C MET A 499 -10.58 17.14 -10.05
N SER A 500 -10.45 16.29 -11.04
CA SER A 500 -9.35 16.41 -12.00
C SER A 500 -9.45 17.75 -12.72
N VAL A 501 -8.34 18.47 -12.79
CA VAL A 501 -8.27 19.71 -13.57
C VAL A 501 -8.10 19.34 -15.02
N GLY A 502 -9.15 19.57 -15.82
CA GLY A 502 -9.04 19.50 -17.29
C GLY A 502 -8.14 20.60 -17.82
N GLY A 503 -7.36 20.31 -18.84
CA GLY A 503 -6.59 21.33 -19.58
C GLY A 503 -7.35 21.88 -20.79
N PRO A 504 -6.68 22.72 -21.56
CA PRO A 504 -7.27 23.38 -22.70
C PRO A 504 -7.72 22.38 -23.79
N GLN A 505 -8.92 22.55 -24.31
CA GLN A 505 -9.50 21.76 -25.39
C GLN A 505 -9.56 20.24 -25.12
N GLY A 506 -9.68 19.85 -23.84
CA GLY A 506 -9.71 18.45 -23.41
C GLY A 506 -8.34 17.77 -23.31
N LEU A 507 -7.25 18.49 -23.51
CA LEU A 507 -5.89 18.02 -23.28
C LEU A 507 -5.55 18.07 -21.77
N PRO A 508 -4.49 17.38 -21.31
CA PRO A 508 -3.98 17.58 -19.97
C PRO A 508 -3.53 19.03 -19.71
N LEU A 509 -3.68 19.49 -18.46
CA LEU A 509 -3.28 20.84 -18.07
C LEU A 509 -1.75 21.03 -18.09
N THR A 510 -1.02 19.99 -17.77
CA THR A 510 0.44 20.02 -17.61
C THR A 510 1.16 19.41 -18.81
N LYS A 511 2.44 19.69 -18.92
CA LYS A 511 3.34 19.06 -19.90
C LYS A 511 3.51 17.56 -19.63
N PRO A 512 3.79 16.74 -20.66
CA PRO A 512 4.21 15.36 -20.46
C PRO A 512 5.60 15.28 -19.78
N PRO A 513 5.99 14.09 -19.27
CA PRO A 513 5.24 12.83 -19.33
C PRO A 513 4.12 12.78 -18.28
N TYR A 514 3.01 12.08 -18.61
CA TYR A 514 1.84 11.94 -17.72
C TYR A 514 1.92 10.72 -16.82
N SER A 515 2.73 9.74 -17.21
CA SER A 515 3.12 8.59 -16.41
C SER A 515 4.52 8.14 -16.82
N ARG A 516 5.23 7.53 -15.89
CA ARG A 516 6.60 7.08 -16.11
C ARG A 516 6.97 5.93 -15.19
N VAL A 517 8.09 5.27 -15.51
CA VAL A 517 8.86 4.46 -14.58
C VAL A 517 10.21 5.17 -14.43
N THR A 518 10.51 5.61 -13.22
CA THR A 518 11.80 6.23 -12.91
C THR A 518 12.74 5.17 -12.34
N ALA A 519 13.91 5.03 -12.92
CA ALA A 519 14.97 4.18 -12.41
C ALA A 519 15.92 5.03 -11.56
N ILE A 520 16.18 4.61 -10.33
CA ILE A 520 17.01 5.30 -9.35
C ILE A 520 18.11 4.34 -8.90
N ASP A 521 19.36 4.69 -9.07
CA ASP A 521 20.48 3.96 -8.45
C ASP A 521 20.56 4.32 -6.96
N LEU A 522 20.12 3.42 -6.09
CA LEU A 522 20.16 3.64 -4.64
C LEU A 522 21.56 3.54 -4.03
N ASN A 523 22.60 3.19 -4.78
CA ASN A 523 23.98 3.29 -4.30
C ASN A 523 24.49 4.74 -4.35
N SER A 524 23.96 5.55 -5.28
CA SER A 524 24.37 6.95 -5.47
C SER A 524 23.28 7.97 -5.15
N GLY A 525 22.01 7.55 -5.20
CA GLY A 525 20.84 8.41 -5.09
C GLY A 525 20.55 9.20 -6.38
N GLU A 526 21.03 8.73 -7.54
CA GLU A 526 20.86 9.38 -8.85
C GLU A 526 19.78 8.69 -9.69
#